data_413d5227b5825ec4cb64e0f3af8372ac
#
_entry.id   413d5227b5825ec4cb64e0f3af8372ac
#
_cell.length_a   1.000
_cell.length_b   1.000
_cell.length_c   1.000
_cell.angle_alpha   90.00
_cell.angle_beta   90.00
_cell.angle_gamma   90.00
#
_symmetry.space_group_name_H-M   'P 1'
#
loop_
_entity.id
_entity.type
_entity.pdbx_description
1 polymer ?
#
loop_
_entity_poly.entity_id
_entity_poly.type
_entity_poly.pdbx_seq_one_letter_code
_entity_poly.pdbx_strand_id
1 'polypeptide(L)'
;MGLIDGLVVASNQSGERKRLLQHTHPTYDLYRDLWQVGLDAYDGTGGFLTGAHLWAFPRETGDDYAKRKHHARYHNYAETLIDIYLRHLTTDVERETSDSALKDWWMDVDGRGTPILSFLQGALGQALAAGHAGVLVDKAPTAPTGPSQAEDPERPFLVVLPPTSILDWRVDRRGLAAVKVTEATPARGLGEVDDPEKTGWLLWDRQQWARFDDSGSLSARGVHKLGVVPVEILRPKPSRQHPFIGKALITPSVIQALYNRASEEDVVLRDQAFSLFVVQVPTEATADDIELVRRSLAEGVGTSTVTIIKGTADFKTANMETAAAIRANQQYLIAEIYRMAHLRFQRESLEAESAEAVRLQRQDLDQTLRSLAELLHDFELAIARRYYDWQTPGGQGQAAFDRAKVEVRYPTEFTMPDLEAELANWASAIALQLGETATKEIRKRAVFVLLPDLAPETMGAITREIDSAKAGDGLASNANDLRQQAVQRLQARGIQVAGAEAA
;
A
#
# COMPACT_ATOMS: atom_id res chain seq x y z
N MET A 1 -4.37 37.63 11.42
CA MET A 1 -4.82 36.73 12.47
C MET A 1 -4.79 35.33 11.84
N GLY A 2 -3.90 34.45 12.32
CA GLY A 2 -3.76 33.09 11.77
C GLY A 2 -5.02 32.25 12.04
N LEU A 3 -5.21 31.18 11.31
CA LEU A 3 -6.34 30.25 11.50
C LEU A 3 -6.37 29.70 12.94
N ILE A 4 -5.20 29.43 13.49
CA ILE A 4 -5.02 28.91 14.86
C ILE A 4 -5.35 30.01 15.89
N ASP A 5 -4.95 31.29 15.64
CA ASP A 5 -5.29 32.40 16.53
C ASP A 5 -6.81 32.59 16.67
N GLY A 6 -7.56 32.44 15.58
CA GLY A 6 -9.02 32.49 15.61
C GLY A 6 -9.63 31.39 16.50
N LEU A 7 -9.12 30.16 16.44
CA LEU A 7 -9.55 29.04 17.29
C LEU A 7 -9.12 29.21 18.76
N VAL A 8 -7.95 29.78 18.99
CA VAL A 8 -7.44 30.06 20.34
C VAL A 8 -8.19 31.25 20.98
N VAL A 9 -8.53 32.30 20.23
CA VAL A 9 -9.23 33.50 20.70
C VAL A 9 -10.72 33.27 20.85
N ALA A 10 -11.37 32.45 20.02
CA ALA A 10 -12.77 32.04 20.19
C ALA A 10 -13.02 31.25 21.51
N SER A 11 -12.03 31.22 22.36
CA SER A 11 -11.88 30.27 23.45
C SER A 11 -12.48 30.64 24.79
N ASN A 12 -13.29 31.67 24.88
CA ASN A 12 -14.02 31.89 26.14
C ASN A 12 -15.21 30.96 26.36
N GLN A 13 -15.49 30.06 25.36
CA GLN A 13 -16.51 29.02 25.46
C GLN A 13 -15.93 27.67 24.96
N SER A 14 -15.56 26.79 25.85
CA SER A 14 -14.99 25.46 25.54
C SER A 14 -15.85 24.62 24.58
N GLY A 15 -17.17 24.76 24.64
CA GLY A 15 -18.11 24.06 23.77
C GLY A 15 -18.06 24.49 22.30
N GLU A 16 -17.87 25.78 22.01
CA GLU A 16 -17.77 26.29 20.66
C GLU A 16 -16.45 25.86 20.00
N ARG A 17 -15.35 25.87 20.75
CA ARG A 17 -14.06 25.41 20.28
C ARG A 17 -14.11 23.92 19.93
N LYS A 18 -14.66 23.08 20.81
CA LYS A 18 -14.83 21.65 20.54
C LYS A 18 -15.63 21.40 19.26
N ARG A 19 -16.71 22.16 19.04
CA ARG A 19 -17.51 22.08 17.80
C ARG A 19 -16.69 22.43 16.57
N LEU A 20 -15.85 23.48 16.61
CA LEU A 20 -14.97 23.86 15.50
C LEU A 20 -13.87 22.82 15.26
N LEU A 21 -13.34 22.20 16.31
CA LEU A 21 -12.36 21.12 16.19
C LEU A 21 -12.98 19.84 15.61
N GLN A 22 -14.22 19.54 15.93
CA GLN A 22 -14.96 18.41 15.38
C GLN A 22 -15.40 18.59 13.93
N HIS A 23 -15.45 19.85 13.43
CA HIS A 23 -15.75 20.12 12.03
C HIS A 23 -14.70 19.48 11.12
N THR A 24 -15.14 18.84 10.06
CA THR A 24 -14.31 18.15 9.06
C THR A 24 -14.46 18.80 7.68
N HIS A 25 -13.48 18.57 6.82
CA HIS A 25 -13.56 19.06 5.46
C HIS A 25 -14.66 18.28 4.67
N PRO A 26 -15.52 18.94 3.86
CA PRO A 26 -16.59 18.25 3.12
C PRO A 26 -16.11 17.06 2.26
N THR A 27 -14.90 17.17 1.68
CA THR A 27 -14.29 16.05 0.95
C THR A 27 -13.90 14.90 1.88
N TYR A 28 -13.48 15.18 3.11
CA TYR A 28 -13.21 14.15 4.11
C TYR A 28 -14.49 13.36 4.43
N ASP A 29 -15.59 14.05 4.69
CA ASP A 29 -16.89 13.40 5.00
C ASP A 29 -17.40 12.51 3.87
N LEU A 30 -17.10 12.92 2.62
CA LEU A 30 -17.50 12.17 1.43
C LEU A 30 -16.69 10.88 1.24
N TYR A 31 -15.40 10.87 1.60
CA TYR A 31 -14.47 9.80 1.21
C TYR A 31 -13.92 8.99 2.39
N ARG A 32 -14.08 9.43 3.65
CA ARG A 32 -13.45 8.79 4.82
C ARG A 32 -13.75 7.29 4.93
N ASP A 33 -15.00 6.89 4.69
CA ASP A 33 -15.44 5.51 4.81
C ASP A 33 -14.79 4.64 3.71
N LEU A 34 -14.64 5.21 2.50
CA LEU A 34 -13.95 4.56 1.40
C LEU A 34 -12.44 4.42 1.68
N TRP A 35 -11.81 5.44 2.26
CA TRP A 35 -10.40 5.37 2.69
C TRP A 35 -10.21 4.32 3.78
N GLN A 36 -11.13 4.27 4.76
CA GLN A 36 -11.06 3.26 5.81
C GLN A 36 -11.16 1.85 5.24
N VAL A 37 -12.10 1.61 4.31
CA VAL A 37 -12.20 0.31 3.62
C VAL A 37 -10.89 -0.02 2.88
N GLY A 38 -10.26 0.96 2.25
CA GLY A 38 -8.99 0.77 1.54
C GLY A 38 -7.84 0.38 2.48
N LEU A 39 -7.70 1.09 3.61
CA LEU A 39 -6.69 0.79 4.63
C LEU A 39 -6.94 -0.58 5.28
N ASP A 40 -8.17 -0.85 5.70
CA ASP A 40 -8.56 -2.15 6.27
C ASP A 40 -8.31 -3.29 5.29
N ALA A 41 -8.55 -3.05 3.99
CA ALA A 41 -8.30 -4.05 2.95
C ALA A 41 -6.80 -4.34 2.78
N TYR A 42 -5.96 -3.33 2.85
CA TYR A 42 -4.51 -3.49 2.74
C TYR A 42 -3.96 -4.27 3.94
N ASP A 43 -4.32 -3.87 5.13
CA ASP A 43 -3.84 -4.49 6.37
C ASP A 43 -4.54 -5.82 6.71
N GLY A 44 -5.65 -6.17 6.05
CA GLY A 44 -6.46 -7.34 6.38
C GLY A 44 -7.14 -7.23 7.75
N THR A 45 -7.41 -6.01 8.22
CA THR A 45 -7.89 -5.69 9.58
C THR A 45 -9.27 -5.02 9.56
N GLY A 46 -9.62 -4.36 10.63
CA GLY A 46 -10.82 -3.53 10.73
C GLY A 46 -12.10 -4.29 10.39
N GLY A 47 -12.86 -3.75 9.46
CA GLY A 47 -14.14 -4.32 9.06
C GLY A 47 -14.05 -5.65 8.30
N PHE A 48 -12.90 -5.99 7.70
CA PHE A 48 -12.68 -7.30 7.08
C PHE A 48 -12.42 -8.39 8.13
N LEU A 49 -11.78 -8.06 9.24
CA LEU A 49 -11.56 -8.97 10.36
C LEU A 49 -12.84 -9.16 11.19
N THR A 50 -13.57 -8.08 11.45
CA THR A 50 -14.77 -8.11 12.30
C THR A 50 -16.07 -8.42 11.58
N GLY A 51 -16.02 -8.48 10.24
CA GLY A 51 -17.22 -8.61 9.40
C GLY A 51 -18.04 -7.33 9.26
N ALA A 52 -17.55 -6.17 9.74
CA ALA A 52 -18.27 -4.91 9.65
C ALA A 52 -18.41 -4.38 8.20
N HIS A 53 -17.55 -4.83 7.28
CA HIS A 53 -17.66 -4.50 5.85
C HIS A 53 -18.63 -5.40 5.07
N LEU A 54 -19.31 -6.33 5.73
CA LEU A 54 -20.39 -7.11 5.12
C LEU A 54 -21.69 -6.29 5.11
N TRP A 55 -22.40 -6.35 4.00
CA TRP A 55 -23.72 -5.77 3.86
C TRP A 55 -24.78 -6.70 4.45
N ALA A 56 -25.66 -6.18 5.31
CA ALA A 56 -26.83 -6.92 5.76
C ALA A 56 -27.83 -7.08 4.61
N PHE A 57 -28.39 -8.27 4.45
CA PHE A 57 -29.43 -8.49 3.46
C PHE A 57 -30.81 -8.13 4.01
N PRO A 58 -31.73 -7.59 3.19
CA PRO A 58 -33.04 -7.13 3.65
C PRO A 58 -33.92 -8.21 4.32
N ARG A 59 -33.63 -9.49 4.06
CA ARG A 59 -34.37 -10.64 4.59
C ARG A 59 -33.55 -11.47 5.59
N GLU A 60 -32.35 -11.06 5.90
CA GLU A 60 -31.46 -11.74 6.84
C GLU A 60 -31.85 -11.35 8.28
N THR A 61 -31.95 -12.35 9.15
CA THR A 61 -32.15 -12.08 10.57
C THR A 61 -30.86 -11.55 11.22
N GLY A 62 -30.99 -10.86 12.35
CA GLY A 62 -29.81 -10.38 13.08
C GLY A 62 -28.85 -11.50 13.49
N ASP A 63 -29.39 -12.66 13.86
CA ASP A 63 -28.62 -13.85 14.25
C ASP A 63 -27.88 -14.47 13.04
N ASP A 64 -28.53 -14.55 11.88
CA ASP A 64 -27.90 -15.09 10.67
C ASP A 64 -26.82 -14.14 10.15
N TYR A 65 -27.05 -12.83 10.23
CA TYR A 65 -26.03 -11.84 9.91
C TYR A 65 -24.83 -11.94 10.87
N ALA A 66 -25.06 -12.13 12.17
CA ALA A 66 -23.98 -12.32 13.16
C ALA A 66 -23.17 -13.59 12.86
N LYS A 67 -23.84 -14.72 12.53
CA LYS A 67 -23.18 -15.97 12.12
C LYS A 67 -22.37 -15.75 10.83
N ARG A 68 -22.92 -15.04 9.85
CA ARG A 68 -22.24 -14.74 8.57
C ARG A 68 -20.99 -13.91 8.80
N LYS A 69 -21.04 -12.88 9.65
CA LYS A 69 -19.86 -12.10 10.06
C LYS A 69 -18.76 -12.97 10.66
N HIS A 70 -19.13 -13.91 11.51
CA HIS A 70 -18.18 -14.80 12.20
C HIS A 70 -17.48 -15.78 11.25
N HIS A 71 -18.16 -16.15 10.17
CA HIS A 71 -17.64 -17.16 9.23
C HIS A 71 -17.03 -16.56 7.96
N ALA A 72 -17.26 -15.28 7.70
CA ALA A 72 -16.74 -14.63 6.50
C ALA A 72 -15.21 -14.64 6.45
N ARG A 73 -14.66 -14.92 5.28
CA ARG A 73 -13.23 -14.98 5.03
C ARG A 73 -12.83 -13.87 4.07
N TYR A 74 -11.84 -13.11 4.47
CA TYR A 74 -11.25 -12.10 3.61
C TYR A 74 -10.05 -12.67 2.86
N HIS A 75 -10.06 -12.54 1.52
CA HIS A 75 -8.92 -12.85 0.66
C HIS A 75 -8.19 -11.55 0.33
N ASN A 76 -7.01 -11.35 0.92
CA ASN A 76 -6.28 -10.09 0.82
C ASN A 76 -5.56 -9.93 -0.53
N TYR A 77 -6.31 -9.60 -1.57
CA TYR A 77 -5.75 -9.22 -2.86
C TYR A 77 -5.06 -7.85 -2.82
N ALA A 78 -5.52 -6.93 -1.94
CA ALA A 78 -5.00 -5.57 -1.86
C ALA A 78 -3.54 -5.56 -1.46
N GLU A 79 -3.18 -6.22 -0.36
CA GLU A 79 -1.81 -6.35 0.13
C GLU A 79 -0.90 -6.97 -0.95
N THR A 80 -1.29 -8.13 -1.46
CA THR A 80 -0.49 -8.86 -2.46
C THR A 80 -0.15 -8.00 -3.67
N LEU A 81 -1.13 -7.24 -4.21
CA LEU A 81 -0.92 -6.43 -5.40
C LEU A 81 -0.16 -5.14 -5.09
N ILE A 82 -0.42 -4.49 -3.95
CA ILE A 82 0.32 -3.31 -3.52
C ILE A 82 1.78 -3.67 -3.24
N ASP A 83 2.04 -4.80 -2.60
CA ASP A 83 3.41 -5.26 -2.28
C ASP A 83 4.24 -5.54 -3.54
N ILE A 84 3.61 -5.94 -4.65
CA ILE A 84 4.30 -6.04 -5.94
C ILE A 84 4.84 -4.66 -6.35
N TYR A 85 4.02 -3.61 -6.25
CA TYR A 85 4.45 -2.24 -6.55
C TYR A 85 5.56 -1.77 -5.61
N LEU A 86 5.39 -1.98 -4.29
CA LEU A 86 6.39 -1.59 -3.30
C LEU A 86 7.73 -2.26 -3.58
N ARG A 87 7.73 -3.57 -3.85
CA ARG A 87 8.93 -4.33 -4.17
C ARG A 87 9.66 -3.78 -5.39
N HIS A 88 8.93 -3.51 -6.48
CA HIS A 88 9.54 -2.96 -7.68
C HIS A 88 10.13 -1.56 -7.46
N LEU A 89 9.43 -0.70 -6.73
CA LEU A 89 9.84 0.69 -6.52
C LEU A 89 10.97 0.86 -5.51
N THR A 90 11.16 -0.09 -4.60
CA THR A 90 12.13 0.02 -3.50
C THR A 90 13.35 -0.89 -3.66
N THR A 91 13.45 -1.61 -4.77
CA THR A 91 14.66 -2.35 -5.14
C THR A 91 15.67 -1.35 -5.72
N ASP A 92 16.94 -1.46 -5.30
CA ASP A 92 18.07 -0.68 -5.83
C ASP A 92 17.90 0.86 -5.76
N VAL A 93 17.32 1.36 -4.67
CA VAL A 93 17.24 2.81 -4.41
C VAL A 93 18.57 3.32 -3.88
N GLU A 94 19.19 4.24 -4.61
CA GLU A 94 20.46 4.85 -4.25
C GLU A 94 20.24 6.24 -3.63
N ARG A 95 21.01 6.55 -2.57
CA ARG A 95 20.98 7.85 -1.88
C ARG A 95 22.39 8.36 -1.65
N GLU A 96 22.65 9.56 -2.10
CA GLU A 96 23.94 10.23 -1.92
C GLU A 96 23.74 11.64 -1.34
N THR A 97 24.63 12.03 -0.44
CA THR A 97 24.74 13.38 0.10
C THR A 97 26.13 13.62 0.67
N SER A 98 26.54 14.88 0.67
CA SER A 98 27.77 15.31 1.37
C SER A 98 27.58 15.52 2.87
N ASP A 99 26.33 15.47 3.37
CA ASP A 99 25.98 15.71 4.79
C ASP A 99 25.87 14.38 5.55
N SER A 100 26.78 14.18 6.49
CA SER A 100 26.78 12.98 7.34
C SER A 100 25.57 12.92 8.27
N ALA A 101 25.08 14.07 8.77
CA ALA A 101 23.91 14.10 9.65
C ALA A 101 22.63 13.65 8.96
N LEU A 102 22.48 13.99 7.66
CA LEU A 102 21.38 13.49 6.86
C LEU A 102 21.50 11.97 6.60
N LYS A 103 22.72 11.45 6.38
CA LYS A 103 22.94 10.00 6.23
C LYS A 103 22.54 9.23 7.48
N ASP A 104 22.91 9.73 8.65
CA ASP A 104 22.52 9.14 9.93
C ASP A 104 21.01 9.23 10.15
N TRP A 105 20.38 10.33 9.73
CA TRP A 105 18.94 10.50 9.81
C TRP A 105 18.19 9.52 8.90
N TRP A 106 18.70 9.20 7.72
CA TRP A 106 18.08 8.20 6.84
C TRP A 106 18.03 6.79 7.43
N MET A 107 18.89 6.50 8.40
CA MET A 107 18.91 5.20 9.09
C MET A 107 17.86 5.09 10.20
N ASP A 108 17.33 6.22 10.67
CA ASP A 108 16.29 6.29 11.71
C ASP A 108 15.51 7.59 11.59
N VAL A 109 14.45 7.60 10.80
CA VAL A 109 13.68 8.82 10.50
C VAL A 109 12.54 9.10 11.48
N ASP A 110 12.13 8.13 12.29
CA ASP A 110 11.02 8.23 13.24
C ASP A 110 11.43 8.20 14.71
N GLY A 111 12.73 8.07 14.98
CA GLY A 111 13.27 7.93 16.33
C GLY A 111 13.02 6.55 16.98
N ARG A 112 12.63 5.55 16.15
CA ARG A 112 12.36 4.17 16.56
C ARG A 112 13.24 3.15 15.87
N GLY A 113 14.23 3.63 15.10
CA GLY A 113 15.14 2.81 14.30
C GLY A 113 14.61 2.45 12.92
N THR A 114 13.60 3.15 12.41
CA THR A 114 13.04 2.88 11.07
C THR A 114 13.84 3.63 10.00
N PRO A 115 14.48 2.91 9.05
CA PRO A 115 15.14 3.55 7.91
C PRO A 115 14.13 4.25 6.97
N ILE A 116 14.59 5.29 6.29
CA ILE A 116 13.76 6.08 5.35
C ILE A 116 13.04 5.22 4.31
N LEU A 117 13.69 4.18 3.78
CA LEU A 117 13.11 3.31 2.76
C LEU A 117 11.90 2.54 3.31
N SER A 118 12.04 1.92 4.48
CA SER A 118 10.93 1.19 5.14
C SER A 118 9.80 2.14 5.54
N PHE A 119 10.14 3.34 5.99
CA PHE A 119 9.15 4.37 6.30
C PHE A 119 8.34 4.77 5.06
N LEU A 120 9.02 5.04 3.94
CA LEU A 120 8.37 5.39 2.68
C LEU A 120 7.56 4.24 2.08
N GLN A 121 8.00 2.99 2.24
CA GLN A 121 7.18 1.82 1.88
C GLN A 121 5.84 1.82 2.62
N GLY A 122 5.84 2.06 3.93
CA GLY A 122 4.62 2.16 4.72
C GLY A 122 3.70 3.30 4.27
N ALA A 123 4.26 4.49 4.03
CA ALA A 123 3.51 5.64 3.54
C ALA A 123 2.94 5.42 2.14
N LEU A 124 3.72 4.81 1.23
CA LEU A 124 3.29 4.50 -0.13
C LEU A 124 2.21 3.41 -0.14
N GLY A 125 2.36 2.36 0.69
CA GLY A 125 1.34 1.31 0.84
C GLY A 125 -0.02 1.89 1.20
N GLN A 126 -0.07 2.75 2.23
CA GLN A 126 -1.30 3.46 2.62
C GLN A 126 -1.82 4.37 1.50
N ALA A 127 -0.93 5.10 0.80
CA ALA A 127 -1.32 5.96 -0.30
C ALA A 127 -1.89 5.17 -1.49
N LEU A 128 -1.34 4.00 -1.81
CA LEU A 128 -1.87 3.11 -2.86
C LEU A 128 -3.20 2.48 -2.44
N ALA A 129 -3.37 2.15 -1.17
CA ALA A 129 -4.59 1.54 -0.62
C ALA A 129 -5.77 2.52 -0.54
N ALA A 130 -5.52 3.76 -0.08
CA ALA A 130 -6.59 4.73 0.19
C ALA A 130 -6.56 5.97 -0.73
N GLY A 131 -5.52 6.11 -1.58
CA GLY A 131 -5.38 7.16 -2.57
C GLY A 131 -4.38 8.26 -2.22
N HIS A 132 -4.10 8.48 -0.95
CA HIS A 132 -3.07 9.40 -0.48
C HIS A 132 -2.63 9.04 0.94
N ALA A 133 -1.48 9.56 1.34
CA ALA A 133 -1.01 9.59 2.73
C ALA A 133 -0.27 10.90 2.98
N GLY A 134 -0.33 11.41 4.19
CA GLY A 134 0.49 12.53 4.61
C GLY A 134 1.76 12.06 5.31
N VAL A 135 2.82 12.84 5.21
CA VAL A 135 4.01 12.70 6.05
C VAL A 135 4.26 14.04 6.72
N LEU A 136 4.14 14.06 8.04
CA LEU A 136 4.50 15.21 8.87
C LEU A 136 5.98 15.10 9.22
N VAL A 137 6.74 16.14 8.91
CA VAL A 137 8.10 16.32 9.40
C VAL A 137 8.03 17.19 10.64
N ASP A 138 8.13 16.59 11.82
CA ASP A 138 8.01 17.27 13.11
C ASP A 138 9.37 17.33 13.83
N LYS A 139 9.46 18.20 14.81
CA LYS A 139 10.62 18.32 15.67
C LYS A 139 10.14 18.44 17.12
N ALA A 140 10.72 17.67 18.02
CA ALA A 140 10.37 17.74 19.42
C ALA A 140 10.55 19.16 19.96
N PRO A 141 9.60 19.72 20.72
CA PRO A 141 9.79 21.02 21.32
C PRO A 141 11.00 20.99 22.24
N THR A 142 11.91 21.95 22.07
CA THR A 142 13.11 22.13 22.91
C THR A 142 12.69 22.55 24.32
N ALA A 143 12.27 21.64 25.15
CA ALA A 143 12.15 21.86 26.57
C ALA A 143 13.10 20.88 27.27
N PRO A 144 14.14 21.33 27.93
CA PRO A 144 15.11 20.47 28.59
C PRO A 144 14.48 19.92 29.86
N THR A 145 13.99 18.71 29.85
CA THR A 145 13.53 18.06 31.07
C THR A 145 14.00 16.62 31.12
N GLY A 146 15.27 16.44 31.44
CA GLY A 146 15.79 15.18 31.94
C GLY A 146 17.01 14.61 31.22
N PRO A 147 17.80 13.81 31.92
CA PRO A 147 19.07 13.26 31.43
C PRO A 147 18.93 12.16 30.36
N SER A 148 17.73 11.75 30.00
CA SER A 148 17.47 10.76 28.97
C SER A 148 17.28 11.35 27.56
N GLN A 149 17.37 12.65 27.37
CA GLN A 149 17.41 13.32 26.07
C GLN A 149 18.83 13.47 25.50
N ALA A 150 19.74 12.61 25.91
CA ALA A 150 21.13 12.61 25.42
C ALA A 150 21.27 12.19 23.94
N GLU A 151 20.19 11.74 23.30
CA GLU A 151 20.16 11.35 21.90
C GLU A 151 19.49 12.44 21.10
N ASP A 152 20.23 13.47 20.69
CA ASP A 152 19.88 14.58 19.79
C ASP A 152 18.40 15.05 19.86
N PRO A 153 18.01 15.79 20.92
CA PRO A 153 16.64 16.27 21.11
C PRO A 153 16.20 17.28 20.02
N GLU A 154 17.11 17.67 19.14
CA GLU A 154 16.87 18.62 18.07
C GLU A 154 16.65 17.99 16.70
N ARG A 155 16.71 16.67 16.57
CA ARG A 155 16.58 15.98 15.31
C ARG A 155 15.11 15.92 14.85
N PRO A 156 14.79 16.33 13.62
CA PRO A 156 13.46 16.12 13.06
C PRO A 156 13.10 14.66 12.92
N PHE A 157 11.82 14.33 13.07
CA PHE A 157 11.31 12.98 12.88
C PHE A 157 10.08 12.97 11.97
N LEU A 158 9.81 11.81 11.37
CA LEU A 158 8.70 11.63 10.44
C LEU A 158 7.53 10.91 11.12
N VAL A 159 6.32 11.34 10.79
CA VAL A 159 5.08 10.69 11.19
C VAL A 159 4.21 10.48 9.97
N VAL A 160 3.78 9.24 9.73
CA VAL A 160 2.80 8.94 8.69
C VAL A 160 1.42 9.37 9.15
N LEU A 161 0.71 10.09 8.32
CA LEU A 161 -0.67 10.54 8.51
C LEU A 161 -1.56 9.79 7.51
N PRO A 162 -2.26 8.73 7.96
CA PRO A 162 -3.23 8.07 7.09
C PRO A 162 -4.34 9.05 6.67
N PRO A 163 -4.98 8.86 5.53
CA PRO A 163 -6.04 9.76 5.05
C PRO A 163 -7.15 10.00 6.06
N THR A 164 -7.48 8.99 6.84
CA THR A 164 -8.51 9.05 7.90
C THR A 164 -8.13 9.91 9.09
N SER A 165 -6.84 10.21 9.28
CA SER A 165 -6.38 11.12 10.33
C SER A 165 -6.34 12.58 9.90
N ILE A 166 -6.39 12.89 8.59
CA ILE A 166 -6.34 14.25 8.06
C ILE A 166 -7.77 14.79 7.95
N LEU A 167 -8.24 15.44 9.01
CA LEU A 167 -9.64 15.84 9.16
C LEU A 167 -10.05 17.04 8.33
N ASP A 168 -9.14 18.02 8.20
CA ASP A 168 -9.43 19.27 7.52
C ASP A 168 -8.15 19.90 6.97
N TRP A 169 -8.25 20.61 5.84
CA TRP A 169 -7.11 21.23 5.19
C TRP A 169 -7.52 22.50 4.43
N ARG A 170 -6.59 23.41 4.33
CA ARG A 170 -6.72 24.59 3.50
C ARG A 170 -5.57 24.69 2.52
N VAL A 171 -5.88 24.83 1.25
CA VAL A 171 -4.91 25.00 0.17
C VAL A 171 -5.10 26.35 -0.47
N ASP A 172 -4.03 27.07 -0.76
CA ASP A 172 -4.01 28.29 -1.53
C ASP A 172 -3.01 28.21 -2.70
N ARG A 173 -2.75 29.32 -3.37
CA ARG A 173 -1.80 29.38 -4.50
C ARG A 173 -0.35 29.00 -4.12
N ARG A 174 -0.01 28.98 -2.85
CA ARG A 174 1.33 28.61 -2.32
C ARG A 174 1.40 27.18 -1.80
N GLY A 175 0.33 26.38 -2.03
CA GLY A 175 0.21 25.02 -1.52
C GLY A 175 -0.56 24.95 -0.20
N LEU A 176 -0.22 24.00 0.65
CA LEU A 176 -0.90 23.77 1.93
C LEU A 176 -0.73 25.00 2.87
N ALA A 177 -1.84 25.57 3.29
CA ALA A 177 -1.88 26.73 4.17
C ALA A 177 -2.16 26.36 5.63
N ALA A 178 -2.95 25.33 5.85
CA ALA A 178 -3.19 24.75 7.17
C ALA A 178 -3.69 23.31 7.03
N VAL A 179 -3.47 22.50 8.06
CA VAL A 179 -3.96 21.14 8.18
C VAL A 179 -4.38 20.87 9.62
N LYS A 180 -5.45 20.11 9.78
CA LYS A 180 -5.91 19.58 11.06
C LYS A 180 -5.90 18.07 11.00
N VAL A 181 -5.19 17.46 11.94
CA VAL A 181 -5.07 16.02 12.03
C VAL A 181 -5.55 15.51 13.38
N THR A 182 -6.03 14.28 13.40
CA THR A 182 -6.31 13.54 14.62
C THR A 182 -5.02 13.04 15.22
N GLU A 183 -4.84 13.21 16.50
CA GLU A 183 -3.75 12.61 17.26
C GLU A 183 -4.36 11.62 18.27
N ALA A 184 -4.16 10.32 18.04
CA ALA A 184 -4.50 9.32 19.02
C ALA A 184 -3.44 9.36 20.13
N THR A 185 -3.83 9.76 21.33
CA THR A 185 -2.98 9.68 22.52
C THR A 185 -3.39 8.42 23.26
N PRO A 186 -2.53 7.42 23.40
CA PRO A 186 -2.85 6.29 24.24
C PRO A 186 -3.10 6.79 25.66
N ALA A 187 -4.35 6.63 26.13
CA ALA A 187 -4.75 7.04 27.48
C ALA A 187 -4.29 6.04 28.53
N ARG A 188 -3.76 4.91 28.06
CA ARG A 188 -3.45 3.77 28.91
C ARG A 188 -1.96 3.68 29.22
N GLY A 189 -1.60 3.72 30.49
CA GLY A 189 -0.31 3.28 30.98
C GLY A 189 -0.19 1.75 30.98
N LEU A 190 1.02 1.23 30.96
CA LEU A 190 1.25 -0.20 31.11
C LEU A 190 0.68 -0.68 32.45
N GLY A 191 -0.32 -1.58 32.41
CA GLY A 191 -1.00 -2.09 33.61
C GLY A 191 -2.34 -1.42 33.96
N GLU A 192 -2.76 -0.38 33.26
CA GLU A 192 -4.10 0.19 33.39
C GLU A 192 -5.09 -0.58 32.51
N VAL A 193 -6.28 -0.87 33.04
CA VAL A 193 -7.33 -1.63 32.34
C VAL A 193 -8.43 -0.65 31.93
N ASP A 194 -8.93 -0.78 30.72
CA ASP A 194 -10.15 -0.16 30.20
C ASP A 194 -10.18 1.37 30.03
N ASP A 195 -9.04 2.04 29.87
CA ASP A 195 -9.06 3.44 29.43
C ASP A 195 -9.28 3.52 27.90
N PRO A 196 -10.30 4.27 27.44
CA PRO A 196 -10.51 4.48 26.00
C PRO A 196 -9.35 5.31 25.42
N GLU A 197 -8.98 5.04 24.18
CA GLU A 197 -8.06 5.90 23.44
C GLU A 197 -8.62 7.32 23.41
N LYS A 198 -7.89 8.26 24.00
CA LYS A 198 -8.21 9.68 23.89
C LYS A 198 -7.71 10.21 22.59
N THR A 199 -8.60 10.82 21.84
CA THR A 199 -8.28 11.41 20.53
C THR A 199 -8.25 12.92 20.65
N GLY A 200 -7.10 13.51 20.41
CA GLY A 200 -6.90 14.95 20.36
C GLY A 200 -6.84 15.48 18.91
N TRP A 201 -6.61 16.77 18.79
CA TRP A 201 -6.41 17.44 17.51
C TRP A 201 -5.07 18.17 17.48
N LEU A 202 -4.34 17.98 16.40
CA LEU A 202 -3.12 18.71 16.12
C LEU A 202 -3.35 19.55 14.85
N LEU A 203 -3.14 20.85 14.98
CA LEU A 203 -3.30 21.82 13.90
C LEU A 203 -1.97 22.44 13.55
N TRP A 204 -1.71 22.54 12.24
CA TRP A 204 -0.55 23.22 11.70
C TRP A 204 -0.97 24.30 10.71
N ASP A 205 -0.41 25.49 10.81
CA ASP A 205 -0.40 26.46 9.74
C ASP A 205 1.07 26.79 9.34
N ARG A 206 1.30 27.81 8.52
CA ARG A 206 2.65 28.14 8.04
C ARG A 206 3.56 28.78 9.10
N GLN A 207 3.06 29.12 10.27
CA GLN A 207 3.79 29.87 11.30
C GLN A 207 3.77 29.18 12.65
N GLN A 208 2.69 28.48 12.97
CA GLN A 208 2.43 27.94 14.29
C GLN A 208 1.71 26.61 14.25
N TRP A 209 1.77 25.91 15.38
CA TRP A 209 1.02 24.70 15.63
C TRP A 209 0.29 24.80 16.98
N ALA A 210 -0.78 24.04 17.11
CA ALA A 210 -1.53 23.93 18.35
C ALA A 210 -2.07 22.51 18.53
N ARG A 211 -1.97 22.01 19.76
CA ARG A 211 -2.49 20.70 20.17
C ARG A 211 -3.66 20.89 21.13
N PHE A 212 -4.72 20.20 20.88
CA PHE A 212 -5.93 20.19 21.71
C PHE A 212 -6.23 18.78 22.16
N ASP A 213 -6.70 18.63 23.39
CA ASP A 213 -7.15 17.36 23.94
C ASP A 213 -8.57 16.99 23.45
N ASP A 214 -9.07 15.81 23.87
CA ASP A 214 -10.40 15.29 23.53
C ASP A 214 -11.56 16.15 24.07
N SER A 215 -11.30 16.99 25.07
CA SER A 215 -12.28 17.98 25.59
C SER A 215 -12.33 19.25 24.73
N GLY A 216 -11.35 19.46 23.84
CA GLY A 216 -11.13 20.67 23.07
C GLY A 216 -10.34 21.73 23.84
N SER A 217 -9.70 21.38 24.95
CA SER A 217 -8.81 22.28 25.68
C SER A 217 -7.43 22.33 25.03
N LEU A 218 -6.81 23.52 25.03
CA LEU A 218 -5.48 23.72 24.46
C LEU A 218 -4.44 23.04 25.37
N SER A 219 -3.80 21.99 24.88
CA SER A 219 -2.75 21.25 25.61
C SER A 219 -1.37 21.88 25.39
N ALA A 220 -1.06 22.30 24.16
CA ALA A 220 0.21 22.92 23.82
C ALA A 220 0.08 23.77 22.55
N ARG A 221 0.96 24.74 22.40
CA ARG A 221 1.12 25.49 21.15
C ARG A 221 2.55 25.98 20.99
N GLY A 222 2.95 26.22 19.75
CA GLY A 222 4.26 26.76 19.45
C GLY A 222 4.28 27.53 18.13
N VAL A 223 5.31 28.34 17.96
CA VAL A 223 5.60 29.04 16.71
C VAL A 223 6.80 28.36 16.07
N HIS A 224 6.64 27.90 14.84
CA HIS A 224 7.74 27.44 14.01
C HIS A 224 8.04 28.50 12.92
N LYS A 225 9.27 28.66 12.56
CA LYS A 225 9.69 29.69 11.59
C LYS A 225 9.91 29.12 10.19
N LEU A 226 9.20 28.05 9.82
CA LEU A 226 9.39 27.35 8.55
C LEU A 226 8.79 28.11 7.36
N GLY A 227 7.73 28.90 7.58
CA GLY A 227 7.02 29.61 6.51
C GLY A 227 6.13 28.69 5.63
N VAL A 228 6.12 27.39 5.90
CA VAL A 228 5.34 26.36 5.23
C VAL A 228 4.73 25.41 6.26
N VAL A 229 3.67 24.71 5.88
CA VAL A 229 3.14 23.61 6.70
C VAL A 229 4.07 22.40 6.51
N PRO A 230 4.61 21.79 7.58
CA PRO A 230 5.59 20.71 7.47
C PRO A 230 4.95 19.36 7.17
N VAL A 231 3.94 19.32 6.32
CA VAL A 231 3.23 18.11 5.88
C VAL A 231 3.34 17.99 4.38
N GLU A 232 3.91 16.92 3.92
CA GLU A 232 3.95 16.55 2.51
C GLU A 232 2.90 15.47 2.23
N ILE A 233 2.18 15.60 1.10
CA ILE A 233 1.10 14.67 0.73
C ILE A 233 1.55 13.80 -0.44
N LEU A 234 1.66 12.52 -0.19
CA LEU A 234 1.95 11.49 -1.19
C LEU A 234 0.65 11.09 -1.89
N ARG A 235 0.56 11.31 -3.20
CA ARG A 235 -0.64 11.05 -4.02
C ARG A 235 -0.26 10.28 -5.28
N PRO A 236 -0.24 8.96 -5.25
CA PRO A 236 0.14 8.14 -6.39
C PRO A 236 -0.67 8.44 -7.65
N LYS A 237 -1.96 8.69 -7.50
CA LYS A 237 -2.88 9.03 -8.59
C LYS A 237 -3.75 10.23 -8.19
N PRO A 238 -3.33 11.46 -8.49
CA PRO A 238 -4.07 12.65 -8.07
C PRO A 238 -5.51 12.69 -8.59
N SER A 239 -6.43 13.17 -7.76
CA SER A 239 -7.80 13.43 -8.17
C SER A 239 -7.86 14.74 -8.98
N ARG A 240 -8.60 14.73 -10.10
CA ARG A 240 -8.80 15.95 -10.91
C ARG A 240 -9.78 16.93 -10.25
N GLN A 241 -10.74 16.45 -9.49
CA GLN A 241 -11.78 17.28 -8.84
C GLN A 241 -11.34 17.77 -7.46
N HIS A 242 -10.53 16.98 -6.77
CA HIS A 242 -10.09 17.26 -5.39
C HIS A 242 -8.57 17.24 -5.34
N PRO A 243 -7.90 18.38 -5.59
CA PRO A 243 -6.44 18.42 -5.76
C PRO A 243 -5.63 17.95 -4.54
N PHE A 244 -6.23 17.99 -3.34
CA PHE A 244 -5.56 17.55 -2.11
C PHE A 244 -5.52 16.02 -1.96
N ILE A 245 -6.52 15.31 -2.48
CA ILE A 245 -6.63 13.86 -2.35
C ILE A 245 -6.23 13.13 -3.64
N GLY A 246 -5.93 11.85 -3.52
CA GLY A 246 -5.67 10.94 -4.63
C GLY A 246 -6.73 9.85 -4.76
N LYS A 247 -6.49 8.94 -5.70
CA LYS A 247 -7.29 7.75 -5.95
C LYS A 247 -6.47 6.52 -5.56
N ALA A 248 -7.09 5.56 -4.91
CA ALA A 248 -6.49 4.27 -4.63
C ALA A 248 -6.07 3.54 -5.93
N LEU A 249 -5.07 2.67 -5.83
CA LEU A 249 -4.65 1.80 -6.92
C LEU A 249 -5.79 0.89 -7.36
N ILE A 250 -6.41 0.24 -6.39
CA ILE A 250 -7.60 -0.60 -6.54
C ILE A 250 -8.75 0.11 -5.83
N THR A 251 -9.88 0.27 -6.50
CA THR A 251 -11.06 0.90 -5.91
C THR A 251 -11.56 0.08 -4.71
N PRO A 252 -11.56 0.60 -3.47
CA PRO A 252 -11.85 -0.19 -2.27
C PRO A 252 -13.25 -0.84 -2.28
N SER A 253 -14.24 -0.20 -2.91
CA SER A 253 -15.58 -0.77 -3.04
C SER A 253 -15.63 -2.07 -3.86
N VAL A 254 -14.69 -2.29 -4.79
CA VAL A 254 -14.60 -3.54 -5.56
C VAL A 254 -14.06 -4.66 -4.68
N ILE A 255 -13.11 -4.37 -3.81
CA ILE A 255 -12.58 -5.32 -2.83
C ILE A 255 -13.68 -5.69 -1.83
N GLN A 256 -14.43 -4.69 -1.34
CA GLN A 256 -15.57 -4.92 -0.45
C GLN A 256 -16.66 -5.75 -1.12
N ALA A 257 -16.94 -5.51 -2.41
CA ALA A 257 -17.89 -6.31 -3.18
C ALA A 257 -17.45 -7.78 -3.29
N LEU A 258 -16.17 -8.03 -3.56
CA LEU A 258 -15.62 -9.39 -3.61
C LEU A 258 -15.77 -10.11 -2.26
N TYR A 259 -15.46 -9.43 -1.15
CA TYR A 259 -15.64 -9.97 0.20
C TYR A 259 -17.10 -10.36 0.48
N ASN A 260 -18.05 -9.51 0.10
CA ASN A 260 -19.47 -9.80 0.23
C ASN A 260 -19.89 -11.00 -0.60
N ARG A 261 -19.42 -11.11 -1.87
CA ARG A 261 -19.73 -12.26 -2.74
C ARG A 261 -19.12 -13.56 -2.22
N ALA A 262 -17.93 -13.53 -1.65
CA ALA A 262 -17.32 -14.70 -1.01
C ALA A 262 -18.17 -15.17 0.20
N SER A 263 -18.62 -14.25 1.02
CA SER A 263 -19.51 -14.54 2.15
C SER A 263 -20.87 -15.09 1.70
N GLU A 264 -21.45 -14.58 0.60
CA GLU A 264 -22.70 -15.10 0.01
C GLU A 264 -22.52 -16.54 -0.50
N GLU A 265 -21.41 -16.83 -1.18
CA GLU A 265 -21.10 -18.19 -1.63
C GLU A 265 -21.00 -19.17 -0.47
N ASP A 266 -20.29 -18.79 0.61
CA ASP A 266 -20.17 -19.63 1.81
C ASP A 266 -21.54 -19.98 2.43
N VAL A 267 -22.49 -19.03 2.44
CA VAL A 267 -23.87 -19.29 2.90
C VAL A 267 -24.57 -20.27 1.98
N VAL A 268 -24.55 -20.02 0.66
CA VAL A 268 -25.22 -20.90 -0.32
C VAL A 268 -24.65 -22.32 -0.27
N LEU A 269 -23.32 -22.46 -0.21
CA LEU A 269 -22.67 -23.78 -0.11
C LEU A 269 -23.02 -24.50 1.20
N ARG A 270 -23.14 -23.78 2.31
CA ARG A 270 -23.55 -24.36 3.59
C ARG A 270 -24.99 -24.82 3.56
N ASP A 271 -25.90 -23.98 3.03
CA ASP A 271 -27.31 -24.35 2.88
C ASP A 271 -27.50 -25.53 1.93
N GLN A 272 -26.63 -25.68 0.92
CA GLN A 272 -26.64 -26.82 0.01
C GLN A 272 -26.06 -28.08 0.67
N ALA A 273 -25.03 -27.95 1.51
CA ALA A 273 -24.45 -29.06 2.25
C ALA A 273 -25.45 -29.65 3.26
N PHE A 274 -26.33 -28.83 3.80
CA PHE A 274 -27.39 -29.23 4.69
C PHE A 274 -28.75 -29.06 4.00
N SER A 275 -29.12 -30.02 3.16
CA SER A 275 -30.41 -30.03 2.45
C SER A 275 -31.58 -29.84 3.40
N LEU A 276 -32.50 -28.95 3.05
CA LEU A 276 -33.71 -28.73 3.81
C LEU A 276 -34.64 -29.91 3.66
N PHE A 277 -34.84 -30.63 4.75
CA PHE A 277 -35.82 -31.72 4.79
C PHE A 277 -37.23 -31.13 4.93
N VAL A 278 -38.05 -31.28 3.92
CA VAL A 278 -39.43 -30.79 3.88
C VAL A 278 -40.39 -31.95 3.97
N VAL A 279 -41.24 -31.93 4.99
CA VAL A 279 -42.33 -32.86 5.13
C VAL A 279 -43.65 -32.16 4.79
N GLN A 280 -44.32 -32.61 3.74
CA GLN A 280 -45.68 -32.20 3.43
C GLN A 280 -46.67 -33.12 4.14
N VAL A 281 -47.38 -32.58 5.09
CA VAL A 281 -48.46 -33.30 5.79
C VAL A 281 -49.74 -33.17 4.99
N PRO A 282 -50.54 -34.24 4.79
CA PRO A 282 -51.81 -34.16 4.08
C PRO A 282 -52.74 -33.11 4.69
N THR A 283 -53.60 -32.48 3.87
CA THR A 283 -54.54 -31.43 4.29
C THR A 283 -55.52 -31.94 5.36
N GLU A 284 -55.72 -33.24 5.43
CA GLU A 284 -56.62 -33.94 6.40
C GLU A 284 -55.88 -34.37 7.70
N ALA A 285 -54.62 -34.03 7.85
CA ALA A 285 -53.83 -34.42 8.99
C ALA A 285 -54.38 -33.74 10.27
N THR A 286 -54.49 -34.54 11.35
CA THR A 286 -54.89 -34.01 12.65
C THR A 286 -53.73 -33.28 13.36
N ALA A 287 -54.07 -32.52 14.41
CA ALA A 287 -53.06 -31.86 15.21
C ALA A 287 -52.05 -32.84 15.83
N ASP A 288 -52.52 -34.06 16.17
CA ASP A 288 -51.69 -35.14 16.73
C ASP A 288 -50.73 -35.73 15.68
N ASP A 289 -51.15 -35.82 14.41
CA ASP A 289 -50.28 -36.25 13.29
C ASP A 289 -49.14 -35.22 13.07
N ILE A 290 -49.45 -33.94 13.14
CA ILE A 290 -48.46 -32.86 13.02
C ILE A 290 -47.47 -32.90 14.17
N GLU A 291 -47.93 -33.09 15.39
CA GLU A 291 -47.07 -33.17 16.57
C GLU A 291 -46.20 -34.42 16.56
N LEU A 292 -46.70 -35.57 16.06
CA LEU A 292 -45.91 -36.76 15.86
C LEU A 292 -44.75 -36.52 14.88
N VAL A 293 -45.02 -35.89 13.72
CA VAL A 293 -44.00 -35.49 12.75
C VAL A 293 -42.97 -34.54 13.39
N ARG A 294 -43.45 -33.56 14.15
CA ARG A 294 -42.57 -32.59 14.85
C ARG A 294 -41.63 -33.28 15.83
N ARG A 295 -42.12 -34.26 16.63
CA ARG A 295 -41.30 -35.04 17.57
C ARG A 295 -40.28 -35.91 16.86
N SER A 296 -40.70 -36.59 15.78
CA SER A 296 -39.79 -37.40 14.97
C SER A 296 -38.69 -36.60 14.34
N LEU A 297 -38.95 -35.34 13.95
CA LEU A 297 -37.95 -34.41 13.42
C LEU A 297 -37.04 -33.82 14.52
N ALA A 298 -37.56 -33.68 15.73
CA ALA A 298 -36.77 -33.16 16.87
C ALA A 298 -35.67 -34.14 17.33
N GLU A 299 -35.81 -35.43 17.08
CA GLU A 299 -34.80 -36.45 17.32
C GLU A 299 -33.62 -36.40 16.30
N GLY A 300 -33.69 -35.52 15.30
CA GLY A 300 -32.67 -35.26 14.32
C GLY A 300 -32.83 -36.09 13.03
N VAL A 301 -32.61 -35.47 11.89
CA VAL A 301 -32.58 -36.09 10.57
C VAL A 301 -31.11 -36.37 10.24
N GLY A 302 -30.63 -37.58 10.53
CA GLY A 302 -29.26 -38.01 10.24
C GLY A 302 -29.23 -39.10 9.19
N THR A 303 -28.05 -39.39 8.65
CA THR A 303 -27.82 -40.46 7.63
C THR A 303 -28.15 -41.88 8.14
N SER A 304 -28.32 -42.07 9.44
CA SER A 304 -28.64 -43.33 10.11
C SER A 304 -30.01 -43.36 10.79
N THR A 305 -30.81 -42.30 10.71
CA THR A 305 -32.11 -42.21 11.38
C THR A 305 -33.22 -42.48 10.34
N VAL A 306 -34.02 -43.53 10.57
CA VAL A 306 -35.23 -43.79 9.79
C VAL A 306 -36.40 -43.08 10.45
N THR A 307 -36.84 -42.00 9.82
CA THR A 307 -38.02 -41.24 10.29
C THR A 307 -39.24 -41.74 9.57
N ILE A 308 -40.20 -42.32 10.29
CA ILE A 308 -41.50 -42.74 9.73
C ILE A 308 -42.45 -41.52 9.81
N ILE A 309 -42.88 -41.03 8.66
CA ILE A 309 -43.75 -39.86 8.56
C ILE A 309 -45.04 -40.22 7.82
N LYS A 310 -46.14 -39.56 8.22
CA LYS A 310 -47.41 -39.61 7.54
C LYS A 310 -47.49 -38.45 6.56
N GLY A 311 -47.02 -38.68 5.33
CA GLY A 311 -46.95 -37.63 4.28
C GLY A 311 -45.85 -37.89 3.27
N THR A 312 -45.56 -36.90 2.42
CA THR A 312 -44.48 -36.94 1.46
C THR A 312 -43.28 -36.16 2.02
N ALA A 313 -42.10 -36.82 2.10
CA ALA A 313 -40.88 -36.17 2.51
C ALA A 313 -39.98 -35.94 1.28
N ASP A 314 -39.39 -34.80 1.19
CA ASP A 314 -38.45 -34.43 0.13
C ASP A 314 -37.28 -33.64 0.70
N PHE A 315 -36.09 -33.88 0.17
CA PHE A 315 -34.93 -33.06 0.41
C PHE A 315 -34.85 -31.97 -0.65
N LYS A 316 -35.16 -30.72 -0.25
CA LYS A 316 -34.94 -29.59 -1.15
C LYS A 316 -33.51 -29.12 -1.01
N THR A 317 -32.73 -29.33 -2.04
CA THR A 317 -31.42 -28.74 -2.20
C THR A 317 -31.55 -27.37 -2.85
N ALA A 318 -30.73 -26.40 -2.45
CA ALA A 318 -30.64 -25.12 -3.13
C ALA A 318 -30.15 -25.32 -4.59
N ASN A 319 -30.56 -24.41 -5.48
CA ASN A 319 -30.17 -24.52 -6.88
C ASN A 319 -28.67 -24.25 -7.05
N MET A 320 -27.92 -25.25 -7.58
CA MET A 320 -26.49 -25.17 -7.86
C MET A 320 -26.12 -24.05 -8.84
N GLU A 321 -27.06 -23.61 -9.70
CA GLU A 321 -26.86 -22.49 -10.63
C GLU A 321 -26.57 -21.17 -9.90
N THR A 322 -27.15 -20.98 -8.71
CA THR A 322 -26.90 -19.78 -7.91
C THR A 322 -25.45 -19.68 -7.45
N ALA A 323 -24.86 -20.78 -6.96
CA ALA A 323 -23.46 -20.83 -6.56
C ALA A 323 -22.52 -20.58 -7.76
N ALA A 324 -22.84 -21.16 -8.93
CA ALA A 324 -22.07 -20.95 -10.14
C ALA A 324 -22.11 -19.47 -10.61
N ALA A 325 -23.29 -18.81 -10.52
CA ALA A 325 -23.42 -17.39 -10.84
C ALA A 325 -22.62 -16.48 -9.88
N ILE A 326 -22.63 -16.79 -8.59
CA ILE A 326 -21.83 -16.06 -7.59
C ILE A 326 -20.33 -16.22 -7.89
N ARG A 327 -19.87 -17.44 -8.19
CA ARG A 327 -18.46 -17.68 -8.58
C ARG A 327 -18.06 -16.93 -9.85
N ALA A 328 -18.88 -16.93 -10.86
CA ALA A 328 -18.63 -16.18 -12.09
C ALA A 328 -18.49 -14.66 -11.80
N ASN A 329 -19.32 -14.12 -10.90
CA ASN A 329 -19.21 -12.72 -10.48
C ASN A 329 -17.94 -12.47 -9.65
N GLN A 330 -17.53 -13.38 -8.76
CA GLN A 330 -16.26 -13.28 -8.04
C GLN A 330 -15.08 -13.27 -9.01
N GLN A 331 -15.07 -14.18 -9.99
CA GLN A 331 -14.00 -14.22 -11.01
C GLN A 331 -13.93 -12.93 -11.80
N TYR A 332 -15.08 -12.33 -12.14
CA TYR A 332 -15.13 -11.02 -12.77
C TYR A 332 -14.54 -9.92 -11.88
N LEU A 333 -14.91 -9.86 -10.59
CA LEU A 333 -14.37 -8.89 -9.64
C LEU A 333 -12.85 -9.05 -9.45
N ILE A 334 -12.36 -10.29 -9.37
CA ILE A 334 -10.92 -10.57 -9.30
C ILE A 334 -10.23 -10.08 -10.59
N ALA A 335 -10.80 -10.35 -11.77
CA ALA A 335 -10.25 -9.83 -13.02
C ALA A 335 -10.18 -8.31 -13.05
N GLU A 336 -11.21 -7.62 -12.54
CA GLU A 336 -11.24 -6.17 -12.43
C GLU A 336 -10.17 -5.63 -11.45
N ILE A 337 -9.94 -6.31 -10.31
CA ILE A 337 -8.87 -5.98 -9.36
C ILE A 337 -7.51 -6.03 -10.06
N TYR A 338 -7.20 -7.12 -10.76
CA TYR A 338 -5.95 -7.25 -11.51
C TYR A 338 -5.85 -6.24 -12.66
N ARG A 339 -6.96 -5.93 -13.35
CA ARG A 339 -7.00 -4.90 -14.41
C ARG A 339 -6.68 -3.52 -13.86
N MET A 340 -7.26 -3.15 -12.72
CA MET A 340 -6.99 -1.85 -12.07
C MET A 340 -5.53 -1.71 -11.61
N ALA A 341 -4.93 -2.82 -11.20
CA ALA A 341 -3.52 -2.88 -10.81
C ALA A 341 -2.56 -3.09 -12.01
N HIS A 342 -3.01 -3.05 -13.26
CA HIS A 342 -2.20 -3.32 -14.46
C HIS A 342 -1.42 -4.65 -14.41
N LEU A 343 -1.97 -5.67 -13.73
CA LEU A 343 -1.32 -6.98 -13.48
C LEU A 343 -2.08 -8.15 -14.13
N ARG A 344 -2.87 -7.92 -15.18
CA ARG A 344 -3.67 -8.96 -15.86
C ARG A 344 -2.83 -10.12 -16.37
N PHE A 345 -1.63 -9.86 -16.86
CA PHE A 345 -0.69 -10.86 -17.38
C PHE A 345 -0.31 -11.93 -16.35
N GLN A 346 -0.39 -11.64 -15.06
CA GLN A 346 -0.07 -12.62 -14.02
C GLN A 346 -1.19 -13.66 -13.83
N ARG A 347 -2.42 -13.35 -14.23
CA ARG A 347 -3.58 -14.21 -14.05
C ARG A 347 -3.88 -15.10 -15.27
N GLU A 348 -3.70 -14.56 -16.46
CA GLU A 348 -4.13 -15.18 -17.73
C GLU A 348 -3.06 -16.09 -18.36
N SER A 349 -1.96 -16.38 -17.64
CA SER A 349 -0.85 -17.22 -18.12
C SER A 349 -1.23 -18.68 -18.45
N LEU A 350 -2.48 -19.08 -18.25
CA LEU A 350 -2.99 -20.40 -18.59
C LEU A 350 -3.55 -20.51 -20.02
N GLU A 351 -3.85 -19.40 -20.69
CA GLU A 351 -4.20 -19.36 -22.10
C GLU A 351 -3.01 -18.83 -22.88
N ALA A 352 -2.68 -19.45 -24.01
CA ALA A 352 -1.54 -19.08 -24.84
C ALA A 352 -1.75 -17.68 -25.47
N GLU A 353 -1.49 -16.62 -24.68
CA GLU A 353 -1.40 -15.27 -25.21
C GLU A 353 -0.13 -15.12 -26.07
N SER A 354 -0.22 -14.29 -27.10
CA SER A 354 0.97 -13.97 -27.91
C SER A 354 1.97 -13.18 -27.05
N ALA A 355 3.26 -13.44 -27.23
CA ALA A 355 4.32 -12.70 -26.54
C ALA A 355 4.17 -11.17 -26.68
N GLU A 356 3.59 -10.70 -27.78
CA GLU A 356 3.28 -9.28 -28.02
C GLU A 356 2.18 -8.75 -27.11
N ALA A 357 1.11 -9.51 -26.85
CA ALA A 357 0.03 -9.12 -25.93
C ALA A 357 0.54 -8.99 -24.49
N VAL A 358 1.36 -9.94 -24.05
CA VAL A 358 2.02 -9.89 -22.72
C VAL A 358 2.95 -8.68 -22.61
N ARG A 359 3.69 -8.38 -23.68
CA ARG A 359 4.58 -7.21 -23.73
C ARG A 359 3.81 -5.89 -23.61
N LEU A 360 2.70 -5.75 -24.32
CA LEU A 360 1.84 -4.55 -24.23
C LEU A 360 1.24 -4.37 -22.84
N GLN A 361 0.80 -5.44 -22.22
CA GLN A 361 0.26 -5.37 -20.83
C GLN A 361 1.35 -4.97 -19.82
N ARG A 362 2.59 -5.43 -19.99
CA ARG A 362 3.71 -5.01 -19.15
C ARG A 362 4.07 -3.54 -19.33
N GLN A 363 3.93 -2.97 -20.53
CA GLN A 363 4.21 -1.55 -20.76
C GLN A 363 3.36 -0.63 -19.89
N ASP A 364 2.09 -0.94 -19.66
CA ASP A 364 1.20 -0.15 -18.79
C ASP A 364 1.69 -0.16 -17.35
N LEU A 365 2.12 -1.34 -16.86
CA LEU A 365 2.71 -1.46 -15.53
C LEU A 365 4.00 -0.67 -15.41
N ASP A 366 4.93 -0.84 -16.37
CA ASP A 366 6.22 -0.16 -16.38
C ASP A 366 6.05 1.37 -16.39
N GLN A 367 5.10 1.88 -17.19
CA GLN A 367 4.80 3.31 -17.23
C GLN A 367 4.23 3.81 -15.88
N THR A 368 3.38 3.02 -15.25
CA THR A 368 2.82 3.35 -13.93
C THR A 368 3.93 3.37 -12.87
N LEU A 369 4.81 2.35 -12.88
CA LEU A 369 5.93 2.27 -11.94
C LEU A 369 6.92 3.43 -12.14
N ARG A 370 7.24 3.82 -13.38
CA ARG A 370 8.08 5.00 -13.66
C ARG A 370 7.48 6.29 -13.09
N SER A 371 6.18 6.51 -13.31
CA SER A 371 5.51 7.69 -12.78
C SER A 371 5.49 7.70 -11.24
N LEU A 372 5.40 6.53 -10.60
CA LEU A 372 5.49 6.41 -9.16
C LEU A 372 6.92 6.59 -8.65
N ALA A 373 7.92 6.12 -9.37
CA ALA A 373 9.33 6.34 -9.03
C ALA A 373 9.70 7.83 -9.07
N GLU A 374 9.26 8.56 -10.12
CA GLU A 374 9.41 10.01 -10.20
C GLU A 374 8.70 10.73 -9.05
N LEU A 375 7.48 10.31 -8.72
CA LEU A 375 6.74 10.86 -7.59
C LEU A 375 7.47 10.65 -6.26
N LEU A 376 8.01 9.45 -6.03
CA LEU A 376 8.76 9.13 -4.82
C LEU A 376 10.07 9.92 -4.74
N HIS A 377 10.77 10.08 -5.84
CA HIS A 377 11.95 10.92 -5.95
C HIS A 377 11.64 12.36 -5.47
N ASP A 378 10.63 12.99 -6.07
CA ASP A 378 10.24 14.36 -5.73
C ASP A 378 9.75 14.47 -4.28
N PHE A 379 9.00 13.47 -3.81
CA PHE A 379 8.47 13.41 -2.46
C PHE A 379 9.57 13.28 -1.41
N GLU A 380 10.56 12.40 -1.64
CA GLU A 380 11.70 12.23 -0.72
C GLU A 380 12.58 13.49 -0.68
N LEU A 381 12.80 14.13 -1.83
CA LEU A 381 13.50 15.42 -1.87
C LEU A 381 12.72 16.53 -1.12
N ALA A 382 11.38 16.52 -1.20
CA ALA A 382 10.56 17.44 -0.43
C ALA A 382 10.71 17.20 1.08
N ILE A 383 10.70 15.94 1.52
CA ILE A 383 10.96 15.59 2.93
C ILE A 383 12.35 16.03 3.37
N ALA A 384 13.40 15.80 2.56
CA ALA A 384 14.75 16.24 2.86
C ALA A 384 14.85 17.77 2.97
N ARG A 385 14.11 18.53 2.13
CA ARG A 385 14.00 19.99 2.28
C ARG A 385 13.38 20.37 3.62
N ARG A 386 12.30 19.69 4.07
CA ARG A 386 11.69 19.95 5.38
C ARG A 386 12.64 19.64 6.53
N TYR A 387 13.46 18.59 6.40
CA TYR A 387 14.54 18.32 7.35
C TYR A 387 15.45 19.54 7.50
N TYR A 388 15.93 20.13 6.40
CA TYR A 388 16.79 21.32 6.44
C TYR A 388 16.05 22.59 6.88
N ASP A 389 14.76 22.74 6.56
CA ASP A 389 13.95 23.85 7.07
C ASP A 389 13.90 23.85 8.61
N TRP A 390 13.84 22.66 9.23
CA TRP A 390 13.91 22.50 10.68
C TRP A 390 15.30 22.71 11.27
N GLN A 391 16.34 22.27 10.58
CA GLN A 391 17.74 22.41 11.05
C GLN A 391 18.28 23.84 10.92
N THR A 392 17.79 24.60 9.94
CA THR A 392 18.21 25.97 9.68
C THR A 392 17.00 26.91 9.64
N PRO A 393 16.38 27.20 10.79
CA PRO A 393 15.21 28.06 10.85
C PRO A 393 15.52 29.51 10.40
N GLY A 394 14.54 30.14 9.78
CA GLY A 394 14.67 31.53 9.30
C GLY A 394 14.88 31.65 7.78
N GLY A 395 14.44 30.64 7.02
CA GLY A 395 14.40 30.69 5.55
C GLY A 395 15.70 30.28 4.86
N GLN A 396 16.67 29.72 5.58
CA GLN A 396 17.94 29.26 5.03
C GLN A 396 17.97 27.76 4.71
N GLY A 397 16.88 27.03 4.95
CA GLY A 397 16.77 25.59 4.70
C GLY A 397 17.08 25.22 3.27
N GLN A 398 16.58 25.98 2.28
CA GLN A 398 16.87 25.73 0.88
C GLN A 398 18.37 25.83 0.56
N ALA A 399 19.07 26.85 1.08
CA ALA A 399 20.50 27.01 0.85
C ALA A 399 21.33 25.91 1.55
N ALA A 400 20.86 25.35 2.66
CA ALA A 400 21.48 24.22 3.33
C ALA A 400 21.26 22.94 2.52
N PHE A 401 20.05 22.70 2.03
CA PHE A 401 19.72 21.59 1.14
C PHE A 401 20.58 21.59 -0.13
N ASP A 402 20.71 22.75 -0.80
CA ASP A 402 21.52 22.87 -2.03
C ASP A 402 23.00 22.57 -1.76
N ARG A 403 23.53 22.97 -0.60
CA ARG A 403 24.91 22.65 -0.20
C ARG A 403 25.15 21.19 0.10
N ALA A 404 24.13 20.49 0.62
CA ALA A 404 24.22 19.08 0.98
C ALA A 404 24.27 18.16 -0.24
N LYS A 405 23.93 18.65 -1.45
CA LYS A 405 23.94 17.88 -2.70
C LYS A 405 23.18 16.56 -2.53
N VAL A 406 21.94 16.65 -2.08
CA VAL A 406 21.10 15.48 -1.88
C VAL A 406 20.68 14.90 -3.23
N GLU A 407 21.07 13.68 -3.50
CA GLU A 407 20.65 12.91 -4.67
C GLU A 407 19.95 11.64 -4.23
N VAL A 408 18.79 11.37 -4.83
CA VAL A 408 18.01 10.15 -4.59
C VAL A 408 17.69 9.58 -5.97
N ARG A 409 17.95 8.31 -6.19
CA ARG A 409 17.67 7.63 -7.45
C ARG A 409 16.81 6.42 -7.21
N TYR A 410 15.61 6.48 -7.74
CA TYR A 410 14.69 5.34 -7.80
C TYR A 410 14.89 4.58 -9.11
N PRO A 411 14.57 3.27 -9.16
CA PRO A 411 14.67 2.50 -10.38
C PRO A 411 13.78 3.08 -11.49
N THR A 412 14.29 3.11 -12.71
CA THR A 412 13.56 3.60 -13.89
C THR A 412 13.27 2.49 -14.90
N GLU A 413 13.90 1.33 -14.74
CA GLU A 413 13.75 0.16 -15.58
C GLU A 413 13.19 -0.99 -14.74
N PHE A 414 11.96 -1.43 -15.07
CA PHE A 414 11.22 -2.46 -14.33
C PHE A 414 11.04 -3.76 -15.11
N THR A 415 11.39 -3.75 -16.40
CA THR A 415 11.39 -4.93 -17.24
C THR A 415 12.56 -5.83 -16.85
N MET A 416 12.30 -7.11 -16.62
CA MET A 416 13.40 -8.08 -16.63
C MET A 416 14.04 -8.00 -18.04
N PRO A 417 15.32 -7.67 -18.11
CA PRO A 417 15.99 -7.63 -19.41
C PRO A 417 15.86 -8.98 -20.08
N ASP A 418 15.40 -9.00 -21.31
CA ASP A 418 15.62 -10.14 -22.18
C ASP A 418 17.12 -10.19 -22.42
N LEU A 419 17.82 -10.99 -21.64
CA LEU A 419 19.27 -11.06 -21.61
C LEU A 419 19.85 -11.34 -23.00
N GLU A 420 19.12 -12.10 -23.82
CA GLU A 420 19.55 -12.41 -25.19
C GLU A 420 19.41 -11.20 -26.11
N ALA A 421 18.29 -10.48 -26.00
CA ALA A 421 18.05 -9.25 -26.76
C ALA A 421 19.01 -8.12 -26.32
N GLU A 422 19.26 -7.98 -25.02
CA GLU A 422 20.21 -6.98 -24.50
C GLU A 422 21.65 -7.27 -24.93
N LEU A 423 22.10 -8.51 -24.84
CA LEU A 423 23.44 -8.90 -25.30
C LEU A 423 23.61 -8.65 -26.83
N ALA A 424 22.56 -8.93 -27.62
CA ALA A 424 22.56 -8.63 -29.05
C ALA A 424 22.59 -7.12 -29.30
N ASN A 425 21.85 -6.33 -28.54
CA ASN A 425 21.86 -4.87 -28.63
C ASN A 425 23.22 -4.29 -28.23
N TRP A 426 23.83 -4.79 -27.15
CA TRP A 426 25.15 -4.35 -26.70
C TRP A 426 26.25 -4.72 -27.71
N ALA A 427 26.20 -5.93 -28.26
CA ALA A 427 27.11 -6.33 -29.34
C ALA A 427 26.98 -5.41 -30.58
N SER A 428 25.75 -5.08 -30.96
CA SER A 428 25.46 -4.14 -32.05
C SER A 428 25.93 -2.72 -31.72
N ALA A 429 25.74 -2.23 -30.52
CA ALA A 429 26.20 -0.92 -30.05
C ALA A 429 27.73 -0.83 -30.03
N ILE A 430 28.42 -1.88 -29.61
CA ILE A 430 29.89 -1.97 -29.67
C ILE A 430 30.37 -1.98 -31.13
N ALA A 431 29.70 -2.71 -32.05
CA ALA A 431 30.00 -2.76 -33.46
C ALA A 431 29.83 -1.39 -34.16
N LEU A 432 28.93 -0.53 -33.67
CA LEU A 432 28.74 0.84 -34.17
C LEU A 432 29.86 1.81 -33.77
N GLN A 433 30.86 1.38 -32.98
CA GLN A 433 32.00 2.19 -32.55
C GLN A 433 31.59 3.55 -31.91
N LEU A 434 30.60 3.56 -31.03
CA LEU A 434 30.02 4.76 -30.39
C LEU A 434 30.99 5.58 -29.52
N GLY A 435 32.30 5.23 -29.52
CA GLY A 435 33.35 5.89 -28.77
C GLY A 435 33.78 5.09 -27.50
N GLU A 436 34.98 5.43 -27.02
CA GLU A 436 35.65 4.65 -25.98
C GLU A 436 34.90 4.61 -24.68
N THR A 437 34.36 5.75 -24.25
CA THR A 437 33.59 5.90 -23.00
C THR A 437 32.28 5.09 -23.02
N ALA A 438 31.54 5.17 -24.14
CA ALA A 438 30.30 4.42 -24.33
C ALA A 438 30.55 2.89 -24.32
N THR A 439 31.61 2.46 -24.96
CA THR A 439 32.01 1.04 -25.00
C THR A 439 32.38 0.53 -23.60
N LYS A 440 33.08 1.33 -22.77
CA LYS A 440 33.43 0.98 -21.39
C LYS A 440 32.19 0.86 -20.52
N GLU A 441 31.24 1.80 -20.62
CA GLU A 441 30.00 1.75 -19.87
C GLU A 441 29.10 0.55 -20.28
N ILE A 442 29.01 0.23 -21.54
CA ILE A 442 28.29 -0.98 -22.00
C ILE A 442 28.94 -2.25 -21.42
N ARG A 443 30.26 -2.33 -21.41
CA ARG A 443 30.98 -3.49 -20.82
C ARG A 443 30.75 -3.63 -19.35
N LYS A 444 30.79 -2.54 -18.56
CA LYS A 444 30.49 -2.55 -17.14
C LYS A 444 29.08 -3.05 -16.88
N ARG A 445 28.09 -2.53 -17.63
CA ARG A 445 26.68 -2.92 -17.52
C ARG A 445 26.48 -4.39 -17.88
N ALA A 446 27.15 -4.89 -18.93
CA ALA A 446 27.12 -6.29 -19.30
C ALA A 446 27.66 -7.23 -18.20
N VAL A 447 28.76 -6.87 -17.57
CA VAL A 447 29.32 -7.64 -16.45
C VAL A 447 28.39 -7.66 -15.26
N PHE A 448 27.78 -6.53 -14.92
CA PHE A 448 26.84 -6.41 -13.81
C PHE A 448 25.59 -7.29 -14.02
N VAL A 449 25.07 -7.33 -15.24
CA VAL A 449 23.89 -8.13 -15.60
C VAL A 449 24.22 -9.63 -15.72
N LEU A 450 25.39 -9.97 -16.26
CA LEU A 450 25.83 -11.36 -16.45
C LEU A 450 26.28 -12.05 -15.15
N LEU A 451 26.80 -11.27 -14.21
CA LEU A 451 27.44 -11.77 -12.98
C LEU A 451 26.94 -11.01 -11.74
N PRO A 452 25.63 -11.04 -11.42
CA PRO A 452 25.04 -10.24 -10.35
C PRO A 452 25.54 -10.63 -8.96
N ASP A 453 26.01 -11.87 -8.78
CA ASP A 453 26.42 -12.42 -7.48
C ASP A 453 27.93 -12.27 -7.19
N LEU A 454 28.64 -11.42 -7.92
CA LEU A 454 30.06 -11.20 -7.68
C LEU A 454 30.28 -10.38 -6.40
N ALA A 455 31.29 -10.80 -5.61
CA ALA A 455 31.70 -10.03 -4.44
C ALA A 455 32.13 -8.60 -4.85
N PRO A 456 31.82 -7.57 -4.03
CA PRO A 456 32.10 -6.16 -4.35
C PRO A 456 33.56 -5.88 -4.70
N GLU A 457 34.51 -6.60 -4.08
CA GLU A 457 35.93 -6.51 -4.35
C GLU A 457 36.30 -6.98 -5.76
N THR A 458 35.69 -8.09 -6.21
CA THR A 458 35.88 -8.66 -7.56
C THR A 458 35.23 -7.77 -8.60
N MET A 459 34.05 -7.25 -8.34
CA MET A 459 33.36 -6.29 -9.21
C MET A 459 34.21 -5.02 -9.39
N GLY A 460 34.78 -4.49 -8.30
CA GLY A 460 35.66 -3.34 -8.35
C GLY A 460 36.98 -3.61 -9.12
N ALA A 461 37.51 -4.84 -9.12
CA ALA A 461 38.68 -5.21 -9.92
C ALA A 461 38.35 -5.25 -11.41
N ILE A 462 37.22 -5.90 -11.79
CA ILE A 462 36.75 -5.97 -13.19
C ILE A 462 36.45 -4.58 -13.72
N THR A 463 35.80 -3.72 -12.94
CA THR A 463 35.52 -2.33 -13.35
C THR A 463 36.79 -1.55 -13.64
N ARG A 464 37.84 -1.70 -12.81
CA ARG A 464 39.16 -1.08 -13.06
C ARG A 464 39.83 -1.63 -14.28
N GLU A 465 39.74 -2.91 -14.58
CA GLU A 465 40.25 -3.53 -15.79
C GLU A 465 39.57 -2.95 -17.05
N ILE A 466 38.22 -2.83 -17.02
CA ILE A 466 37.44 -2.22 -18.09
C ILE A 466 37.84 -0.75 -18.29
N ASP A 467 38.06 0.01 -17.23
CA ASP A 467 38.46 1.41 -17.29
C ASP A 467 39.88 1.58 -17.89
N SER A 468 40.77 0.64 -17.61
CA SER A 468 42.17 0.66 -18.10
C SER A 468 42.33 0.08 -19.49
N ALA A 469 41.37 -0.72 -20.00
CA ALA A 469 41.46 -1.31 -21.35
C ALA A 469 41.32 -0.28 -22.46
N LYS A 470 42.14 -0.36 -23.49
CA LYS A 470 42.03 0.46 -24.70
C LYS A 470 40.98 -0.13 -25.64
N ALA A 471 40.28 0.75 -26.40
CA ALA A 471 39.35 0.33 -27.45
C ALA A 471 40.10 -0.47 -28.52
N GLY A 472 40.01 -1.78 -28.50
CA GLY A 472 40.68 -2.66 -29.44
C GLY A 472 41.22 -3.96 -28.86
N ASP A 473 41.40 -4.03 -27.54
CA ASP A 473 41.82 -5.25 -26.86
C ASP A 473 40.67 -6.21 -26.64
N GLY A 474 40.51 -7.13 -27.53
CA GLY A 474 40.08 -8.50 -27.27
C GLY A 474 38.64 -8.80 -26.92
N LEU A 475 37.62 -8.47 -27.76
CA LEU A 475 36.31 -9.07 -27.62
C LEU A 475 35.70 -9.68 -28.88
N ALA A 476 36.31 -9.51 -30.03
CA ALA A 476 35.81 -10.12 -31.30
C ALA A 476 35.96 -11.64 -31.35
N SER A 477 36.91 -12.22 -30.56
CA SER A 477 37.13 -13.68 -30.53
C SER A 477 36.44 -14.39 -29.37
N ASN A 478 36.01 -13.69 -28.31
CA ASN A 478 35.47 -14.30 -27.09
C ASN A 478 33.94 -14.17 -26.93
N ALA A 479 33.25 -13.47 -27.80
CA ALA A 479 31.79 -13.30 -27.69
C ALA A 479 31.06 -14.65 -27.80
N ASN A 480 31.53 -15.55 -28.65
CA ASN A 480 30.96 -16.88 -28.78
C ASN A 480 31.31 -17.78 -27.58
N ASP A 481 32.51 -17.65 -27.01
CA ASP A 481 32.92 -18.41 -25.83
C ASP A 481 32.16 -17.96 -24.58
N LEU A 482 31.94 -16.65 -24.42
CA LEU A 482 31.13 -16.09 -23.33
C LEU A 482 29.65 -16.48 -23.48
N ARG A 483 29.13 -16.52 -24.70
CA ARG A 483 27.77 -16.99 -24.99
C ARG A 483 27.63 -18.49 -24.62
N GLN A 484 28.58 -19.32 -24.98
CA GLN A 484 28.57 -20.75 -24.63
C GLN A 484 28.69 -20.97 -23.12
N GLN A 485 29.54 -20.22 -22.39
CA GLN A 485 29.67 -20.31 -20.97
C GLN A 485 28.41 -19.80 -20.23
N ALA A 486 27.77 -18.74 -20.71
CA ALA A 486 26.52 -18.24 -20.16
C ALA A 486 25.37 -19.24 -20.36
N VAL A 487 25.25 -19.84 -21.55
CA VAL A 487 24.25 -20.87 -21.86
C VAL A 487 24.48 -22.13 -21.00
N GLN A 488 25.72 -22.59 -20.83
CA GLN A 488 26.03 -23.74 -19.97
C GLN A 488 25.68 -23.48 -18.48
N ARG A 489 25.91 -22.26 -17.98
CA ARG A 489 25.54 -21.90 -16.58
C ARG A 489 24.04 -21.76 -16.37
N LEU A 490 23.30 -21.26 -17.38
CA LEU A 490 21.84 -21.19 -17.33
C LEU A 490 21.22 -22.60 -17.37
N GLN A 491 21.78 -23.49 -18.20
CA GLN A 491 21.38 -24.91 -18.25
C GLN A 491 21.70 -25.64 -16.93
N ALA A 492 22.85 -25.36 -16.30
CA ALA A 492 23.20 -25.90 -15.01
C ALA A 492 22.30 -25.44 -13.86
N ARG A 493 21.59 -24.32 -14.04
CA ARG A 493 20.57 -23.78 -13.11
C ARG A 493 19.14 -24.22 -13.47
N GLY A 494 18.95 -25.10 -14.45
CA GLY A 494 17.64 -25.64 -14.83
C GLY A 494 16.80 -24.71 -15.72
N ILE A 495 17.38 -23.63 -16.25
CA ILE A 495 16.69 -22.69 -17.16
C ILE A 495 16.87 -23.21 -18.59
N GLN A 496 15.79 -23.61 -19.26
CA GLN A 496 15.81 -23.96 -20.68
C GLN A 496 16.00 -22.70 -21.53
N VAL A 497 17.10 -22.65 -22.26
CA VAL A 497 17.36 -21.59 -23.24
C VAL A 497 16.85 -22.08 -24.59
N ALA A 498 15.79 -21.46 -25.11
CA ALA A 498 15.27 -21.75 -26.44
C ALA A 498 16.26 -21.27 -27.48
N GLY A 499 16.75 -22.15 -28.35
CA GLY A 499 17.62 -21.80 -29.48
C GLY A 499 19.03 -22.41 -29.48
N ALA A 500 19.35 -23.38 -28.63
CA ALA A 500 20.69 -24.00 -28.57
C ALA A 500 20.94 -25.14 -29.58
N GLU A 501 20.00 -25.43 -30.48
CA GLU A 501 20.17 -26.43 -31.54
C GLU A 501 20.06 -25.77 -32.93
N ALA A 502 21.05 -25.05 -33.36
CA ALA A 502 21.35 -24.81 -34.77
C ALA A 502 22.66 -23.99 -34.93
N ALA A 503 23.82 -24.63 -34.85
CA ALA A 503 25.01 -24.31 -35.68
C ALA A 503 26.08 -25.40 -35.46
#